data_a7a01c06bcd91df9889bd2f77690e9fb
#
_entry.id   a7a01c06bcd91df9889bd2f77690e9fb
#
_cell.length_a   1.000
_cell.length_b   1.000
_cell.length_c   1.000
_cell.angle_alpha   90.00
_cell.angle_beta   90.00
_cell.angle_gamma   90.00
#
_symmetry.space_group_name_H-M   'P 1'
#
loop_
_entity.id
_entity.type
_entity.pdbx_description
1 polymer ?
#
loop_
_entity_poly.entity_id
_entity_poly.type
_entity_poly.pdbx_seq_one_letter_code
_entity_poly.pdbx_strand_id
1 'polypeptide(L)'
;MTEQKTWNAFTVERKDHVAQVTLTGPGKGNAMGPDFWSELPEIFGELDSDPDVRAVVIAGSGKNFSFGLDLPAMSGSFGSVLADKAQAGPRTAFHDMIKRMQSGINAVADCRKPVVAAIQGWCIGGGVDLISACDIRYAGADAKFSIREVKVAIVADMGSFARLPAIIGDGHLRELALTGKDIDADRAQKIGLV
;
A
#
# COMPACT_ATOMS: atom_id res chain seq x y z
N MET A 1 6.65 17.91 25.84
CA MET A 1 7.08 16.68 25.17
C MET A 1 5.79 15.93 24.84
N THR A 2 5.33 15.98 23.60
CA THR A 2 4.18 15.18 23.14
C THR A 2 4.62 13.70 23.17
N GLU A 3 3.88 12.87 23.89
CA GLU A 3 4.09 11.42 23.86
C GLU A 3 4.10 10.95 22.40
N GLN A 4 5.18 10.29 21.99
CA GLN A 4 5.31 9.76 20.65
C GLN A 4 4.38 8.55 20.57
N LYS A 5 3.30 8.67 19.80
CA LYS A 5 2.33 7.59 19.58
C LYS A 5 3.05 6.38 19.00
N THR A 6 2.79 5.21 19.58
CA THR A 6 3.38 3.94 19.13
C THR A 6 2.41 3.26 18.17
N TRP A 7 2.93 2.80 17.04
CA TRP A 7 2.20 2.09 16.00
C TRP A 7 2.63 0.61 15.96
N ASN A 8 1.74 -0.28 15.59
CA ASN A 8 2.01 -1.72 15.48
C ASN A 8 2.56 -2.11 14.10
N ALA A 9 2.04 -1.48 13.05
CA ALA A 9 2.40 -1.78 11.67
C ALA A 9 3.43 -0.81 11.08
N PHE A 10 3.78 0.26 11.80
CA PHE A 10 4.66 1.30 11.31
C PHE A 10 5.62 1.80 12.38
N THR A 11 6.75 2.35 11.95
CA THR A 11 7.51 3.33 12.73
C THR A 11 7.49 4.68 12.00
N VAL A 12 7.37 5.77 12.77
CA VAL A 12 7.35 7.13 12.21
C VAL A 12 8.45 7.95 12.88
N GLU A 13 9.45 8.31 12.11
CA GLU A 13 10.57 9.15 12.55
C GLU A 13 10.49 10.51 11.86
N ARG A 14 10.82 11.59 12.60
CA ARG A 14 10.85 12.95 12.06
C ARG A 14 12.23 13.53 12.23
N LYS A 15 12.82 13.99 11.12
CA LYS A 15 14.13 14.61 11.10
C LYS A 15 14.21 15.63 9.96
N ASP A 16 14.74 16.81 10.25
CA ASP A 16 15.01 17.85 9.23
C ASP A 16 13.82 18.16 8.32
N HIS A 17 12.63 18.27 8.90
CA HIS A 17 11.35 18.48 8.22
C HIS A 17 10.87 17.32 7.32
N VAL A 18 11.48 16.15 7.40
CA VAL A 18 11.06 14.95 6.70
C VAL A 18 10.51 13.94 7.70
N ALA A 19 9.35 13.39 7.43
CA ALA A 19 8.81 12.24 8.14
C ALA A 19 9.14 10.96 7.37
N GLN A 20 9.80 10.03 8.01
CA GLN A 20 10.01 8.68 7.48
C GLN A 20 8.98 7.74 8.10
N VAL A 21 8.12 7.18 7.27
CA VAL A 21 7.11 6.17 7.63
C VAL A 21 7.62 4.81 7.15
N THR A 22 8.05 3.96 8.07
CA THR A 22 8.59 2.65 7.73
C THR A 22 7.57 1.57 8.05
N LEU A 23 7.23 0.76 7.06
CA LEU A 23 6.40 -0.41 7.24
C LEU A 23 7.16 -1.45 8.06
N THR A 24 6.62 -1.81 9.22
CA THR A 24 7.22 -2.79 10.14
C THR A 24 6.28 -3.95 10.44
N GLY A 25 5.12 -3.95 9.80
CA GLY A 25 3.98 -4.81 10.07
C GLY A 25 4.34 -6.21 10.57
N PRO A 26 3.55 -6.79 11.46
CA PRO A 26 3.89 -8.06 12.11
C PRO A 26 3.97 -9.23 11.12
N GLY A 27 3.40 -9.07 9.93
CA GLY A 27 3.41 -10.06 8.87
C GLY A 27 4.75 -10.17 8.15
N LYS A 28 5.03 -11.34 7.58
CA LYS A 28 6.22 -11.58 6.78
C LYS A 28 6.28 -10.61 5.59
N GLY A 29 7.43 -9.93 5.42
CA GLY A 29 7.65 -9.00 4.31
C GLY A 29 6.75 -7.76 4.37
N ASN A 30 6.52 -7.24 5.56
CA ASN A 30 5.70 -6.05 5.79
C ASN A 30 4.28 -6.19 5.19
N ALA A 31 3.65 -7.36 5.40
CA ALA A 31 2.30 -7.63 4.92
C ALA A 31 1.28 -6.71 5.65
N MET A 32 0.25 -6.32 4.91
CA MET A 32 -0.75 -5.33 5.31
C MET A 32 -1.90 -6.01 6.06
N GLY A 33 -1.78 -6.11 7.37
CA GLY A 33 -2.79 -6.65 8.27
C GLY A 33 -3.77 -5.58 8.79
N PRO A 34 -4.63 -5.93 9.76
CA PRO A 34 -5.64 -5.01 10.32
C PRO A 34 -5.05 -3.69 10.83
N ASP A 35 -3.91 -3.73 11.53
CA ASP A 35 -3.25 -2.54 12.06
C ASP A 35 -2.79 -1.61 10.95
N PHE A 36 -2.24 -2.15 9.85
CA PHE A 36 -1.86 -1.34 8.69
C PHE A 36 -3.04 -0.48 8.19
N TRP A 37 -4.22 -1.09 8.02
CA TRP A 37 -5.38 -0.42 7.47
C TRP A 37 -6.01 0.60 8.41
N SER A 38 -5.86 0.43 9.72
CA SER A 38 -6.35 1.39 10.72
C SER A 38 -5.36 2.52 10.97
N GLU A 39 -4.07 2.23 11.01
CA GLU A 39 -3.03 3.19 11.39
C GLU A 39 -2.62 4.12 10.24
N LEU A 40 -2.59 3.64 8.99
CA LEU A 40 -2.15 4.43 7.84
C LEU A 40 -2.90 5.76 7.68
N PRO A 41 -4.27 5.80 7.70
CA PRO A 41 -4.98 7.06 7.57
C PRO A 41 -4.76 8.01 8.75
N GLU A 42 -4.56 7.47 9.96
CA GLU A 42 -4.26 8.28 11.13
C GLU A 42 -2.87 8.93 11.03
N ILE A 43 -1.85 8.13 10.63
CA ILE A 43 -0.49 8.62 10.43
C ILE A 43 -0.49 9.75 9.39
N PHE A 44 -1.12 9.54 8.24
CA PHE A 44 -1.14 10.56 7.19
C PHE A 44 -1.95 11.79 7.56
N GLY A 45 -3.04 11.65 8.33
CA GLY A 45 -3.78 12.77 8.90
C GLY A 45 -2.94 13.62 9.86
N GLU A 46 -2.14 12.97 10.72
CA GLU A 46 -1.21 13.65 11.62
C GLU A 46 -0.10 14.36 10.84
N LEU A 47 0.54 13.66 9.88
CA LEU A 47 1.64 14.22 9.09
C LEU A 47 1.20 15.36 8.17
N ASP A 48 0.01 15.27 7.60
CA ASP A 48 -0.55 16.31 6.74
C ASP A 48 -0.78 17.61 7.52
N SER A 49 -1.22 17.52 8.77
CA SER A 49 -1.51 18.66 9.63
C SER A 49 -0.29 19.21 10.36
N ASP A 50 0.82 18.47 10.47
CA ASP A 50 2.03 18.85 11.21
C ASP A 50 2.79 19.95 10.46
N PRO A 51 2.91 21.19 10.99
CA PRO A 51 3.57 22.29 10.30
C PRO A 51 5.09 22.08 10.17
N ASP A 52 5.69 21.23 10.99
CA ASP A 52 7.13 20.94 10.96
C ASP A 52 7.51 19.89 9.91
N VAL A 53 6.55 19.14 9.37
CA VAL A 53 6.76 18.17 8.29
C VAL A 53 6.54 18.83 6.94
N ARG A 54 7.49 18.71 6.02
CA ARG A 54 7.44 19.26 4.65
C ARG A 54 7.40 18.20 3.57
N ALA A 55 7.85 16.98 3.88
CA ALA A 55 7.80 15.83 2.98
C ALA A 55 7.70 14.53 3.78
N VAL A 56 7.18 13.50 3.15
CA VAL A 56 7.05 12.15 3.73
C VAL A 56 7.80 11.15 2.86
N VAL A 57 8.55 10.24 3.49
CA VAL A 57 9.17 9.09 2.83
C VAL A 57 8.54 7.83 3.37
N ILE A 58 8.02 6.97 2.49
CA ILE A 58 7.54 5.64 2.85
C ILE A 58 8.58 4.61 2.45
N ALA A 59 8.96 3.74 3.37
CA ALA A 59 9.90 2.65 3.13
C ALA A 59 9.44 1.34 3.79
N GLY A 60 9.96 0.21 3.34
CA GLY A 60 9.77 -1.08 4.01
C GLY A 60 10.93 -1.40 4.96
N SER A 61 10.67 -2.07 6.07
CA SER A 61 11.73 -2.60 6.94
C SER A 61 12.37 -3.84 6.32
N GLY A 62 13.66 -4.05 6.56
CA GLY A 62 14.39 -5.23 6.14
C GLY A 62 14.58 -5.34 4.62
N LYS A 63 14.40 -6.54 4.06
CA LYS A 63 14.75 -6.86 2.67
C LYS A 63 13.71 -6.47 1.63
N ASN A 64 12.47 -6.23 2.03
CA ASN A 64 11.36 -6.04 1.10
C ASN A 64 10.56 -4.79 1.46
N PHE A 65 9.96 -4.19 0.45
CA PHE A 65 9.03 -3.09 0.68
C PHE A 65 7.72 -3.62 1.30
N SER A 66 6.95 -4.42 0.56
CA SER A 66 5.75 -5.06 1.09
C SER A 66 5.30 -6.23 0.22
N PHE A 67 4.81 -7.29 0.86
CA PHE A 67 4.15 -8.42 0.18
C PHE A 67 2.65 -8.20 -0.05
N GLY A 68 2.14 -7.00 0.24
CA GLY A 68 0.72 -6.66 0.08
C GLY A 68 -0.14 -7.21 1.21
N LEU A 69 -1.39 -7.53 0.91
CA LEU A 69 -2.38 -7.95 1.89
C LEU A 69 -1.92 -9.17 2.71
N ASP A 70 -2.04 -9.08 4.03
CA ASP A 70 -1.86 -10.23 4.93
C ASP A 70 -3.08 -11.15 4.85
N LEU A 71 -3.07 -12.06 3.87
CA LEU A 71 -4.17 -12.99 3.64
C LEU A 71 -4.53 -13.84 4.86
N PRO A 72 -3.56 -14.42 5.61
CA PRO A 72 -3.86 -15.13 6.84
C PRO A 72 -4.55 -14.26 7.89
N ALA A 73 -4.02 -13.08 8.19
CA ALA A 73 -4.59 -12.19 9.20
C ALA A 73 -5.98 -11.65 8.82
N MET A 74 -6.22 -11.47 7.51
CA MET A 74 -7.48 -10.95 6.98
C MET A 74 -8.53 -12.04 6.67
N SER A 75 -8.17 -13.31 6.72
CA SER A 75 -9.04 -14.43 6.31
C SER A 75 -10.38 -14.48 7.06
N GLY A 76 -10.40 -14.13 8.34
CA GLY A 76 -11.62 -14.07 9.13
C GLY A 76 -12.65 -13.03 8.62
N SER A 77 -12.15 -11.95 8.03
CA SER A 77 -12.99 -10.88 7.47
C SER A 77 -13.70 -11.29 6.17
N PHE A 78 -13.14 -12.23 5.43
CA PHE A 78 -13.70 -12.72 4.17
C PHE A 78 -14.67 -13.89 4.35
N GLY A 79 -14.55 -14.65 5.43
CA GLY A 79 -15.28 -15.91 5.64
C GLY A 79 -16.79 -15.77 5.59
N SER A 80 -17.34 -14.70 6.16
CA SER A 80 -18.79 -14.45 6.17
C SER A 80 -19.38 -14.12 4.80
N VAL A 81 -18.56 -13.59 3.89
CA VAL A 81 -18.98 -13.20 2.53
C VAL A 81 -18.88 -14.36 1.55
N LEU A 82 -17.93 -15.26 1.80
CA LEU A 82 -17.69 -16.46 0.96
C LEU A 82 -18.64 -17.61 1.30
N ALA A 83 -19.45 -17.48 2.37
CA ALA A 83 -20.43 -18.48 2.74
C ALA A 83 -21.56 -18.55 1.67
N ASP A 84 -22.00 -19.76 1.31
CA ASP A 84 -23.04 -20.02 0.29
C ASP A 84 -24.37 -19.28 0.55
N LYS A 85 -24.62 -18.94 1.80
CA LYS A 85 -25.81 -18.20 2.24
C LYS A 85 -25.52 -16.74 2.63
N ALA A 86 -24.50 -16.13 2.08
CA ALA A 86 -24.17 -14.73 2.35
C ALA A 86 -25.32 -13.81 1.91
N GLN A 87 -25.93 -13.14 2.90
CA GLN A 87 -27.04 -12.22 2.68
C GLN A 87 -26.57 -10.76 2.58
N ALA A 88 -27.51 -9.84 2.35
CA ALA A 88 -27.21 -8.42 2.15
C ALA A 88 -26.36 -7.80 3.28
N GLY A 89 -26.67 -8.09 4.54
CA GLY A 89 -25.95 -7.55 5.69
C GLY A 89 -24.45 -7.83 5.68
N PRO A 90 -24.00 -9.10 5.62
CA PRO A 90 -22.56 -9.42 5.51
C PRO A 90 -21.87 -8.79 4.29
N ARG A 91 -22.55 -8.73 3.14
CA ARG A 91 -21.98 -8.10 1.94
C ARG A 91 -21.83 -6.58 2.08
N THR A 92 -22.80 -5.91 2.72
CA THR A 92 -22.70 -4.47 3.02
C THR A 92 -21.55 -4.21 3.98
N ALA A 93 -21.43 -4.98 5.06
CA ALA A 93 -20.33 -4.82 6.02
C ALA A 93 -18.95 -5.05 5.36
N PHE A 94 -18.86 -6.00 4.44
CA PHE A 94 -17.65 -6.25 3.66
C PHE A 94 -17.33 -5.09 2.72
N HIS A 95 -18.32 -4.55 2.01
CA HIS A 95 -18.15 -3.37 1.17
C HIS A 95 -17.65 -2.17 2.00
N ASP A 96 -18.22 -1.96 3.20
CA ASP A 96 -17.80 -0.88 4.09
C ASP A 96 -16.36 -1.09 4.59
N MET A 97 -15.95 -2.33 4.82
CA MET A 97 -14.57 -2.66 5.14
C MET A 97 -13.63 -2.31 3.99
N ILE A 98 -13.97 -2.69 2.75
CA ILE A 98 -13.18 -2.34 1.55
C ILE A 98 -13.05 -0.82 1.45
N LYS A 99 -14.13 -0.06 1.65
CA LYS A 99 -14.09 1.40 1.62
C LYS A 99 -13.16 2.00 2.68
N ARG A 100 -13.14 1.45 3.88
CA ARG A 100 -12.18 1.86 4.92
C ARG A 100 -10.73 1.55 4.53
N MET A 101 -10.46 0.38 3.94
CA MET A 101 -9.12 0.04 3.45
C MET A 101 -8.69 0.99 2.32
N GLN A 102 -9.58 1.26 1.36
CA GLN A 102 -9.33 2.25 0.29
C GLN A 102 -9.03 3.64 0.85
N SER A 103 -9.73 4.07 1.91
CA SER A 103 -9.47 5.37 2.54
C SER A 103 -8.06 5.47 3.12
N GLY A 104 -7.47 4.37 3.58
CA GLY A 104 -6.08 4.33 4.03
C GLY A 104 -5.09 4.67 2.92
N ILE A 105 -5.22 4.03 1.76
CA ILE A 105 -4.37 4.36 0.60
C ILE A 105 -4.68 5.76 0.05
N ASN A 106 -5.95 6.18 0.07
CA ASN A 106 -6.33 7.52 -0.37
C ASN A 106 -5.72 8.60 0.54
N ALA A 107 -5.58 8.37 1.84
CA ALA A 107 -4.94 9.33 2.75
C ALA A 107 -3.50 9.64 2.35
N VAL A 108 -2.80 8.68 1.73
CA VAL A 108 -1.46 8.91 1.15
C VAL A 108 -1.55 9.81 -0.08
N ALA A 109 -2.48 9.51 -1.01
CA ALA A 109 -2.66 10.27 -2.24
C ALA A 109 -3.20 11.70 -2.00
N ASP A 110 -4.01 11.88 -0.95
CA ASP A 110 -4.63 13.15 -0.61
C ASP A 110 -3.74 14.04 0.29
N CYS A 111 -2.57 13.51 0.73
CA CYS A 111 -1.62 14.27 1.54
C CYS A 111 -1.12 15.49 0.76
N ARG A 112 -1.23 16.67 1.36
CA ARG A 112 -0.81 17.96 0.74
C ARG A 112 0.72 18.14 0.70
N LYS A 113 1.46 17.19 1.24
CA LYS A 113 2.93 17.18 1.27
C LYS A 113 3.46 16.15 0.29
N PRO A 114 4.59 16.40 -0.38
CA PRO A 114 5.21 15.42 -1.25
C PRO A 114 5.45 14.10 -0.51
N VAL A 115 4.96 13.00 -1.10
CA VAL A 115 5.16 11.64 -0.60
C VAL A 115 6.05 10.86 -1.54
N VAL A 116 7.15 10.34 -1.02
CA VAL A 116 8.16 9.59 -1.77
C VAL A 116 8.17 8.14 -1.31
N ALA A 117 8.01 7.20 -2.22
CA ALA A 117 8.25 5.78 -1.94
C ALA A 117 9.71 5.41 -2.18
N ALA A 118 10.38 4.84 -1.17
CA ALA A 118 11.71 4.25 -1.25
C ALA A 118 11.59 2.72 -1.23
N ILE A 119 11.81 2.07 -2.40
CA ILE A 119 11.40 0.70 -2.64
C ILE A 119 12.63 -0.20 -2.78
N GLN A 120 12.72 -1.24 -1.96
CA GLN A 120 13.72 -2.30 -2.08
C GLN A 120 13.05 -3.67 -2.10
N GLY A 121 13.71 -4.65 -2.72
CA GLY A 121 13.21 -6.02 -2.78
C GLY A 121 11.80 -6.12 -3.36
N TRP A 122 10.94 -6.93 -2.76
CA TRP A 122 9.60 -7.16 -3.28
C TRP A 122 8.59 -6.06 -2.88
N CYS A 123 7.86 -5.59 -3.88
CA CYS A 123 6.68 -4.72 -3.77
C CYS A 123 5.52 -5.36 -4.53
N ILE A 124 4.58 -5.98 -3.82
CA ILE A 124 3.57 -6.88 -4.40
C ILE A 124 2.16 -6.45 -3.99
N GLY A 125 1.20 -6.57 -4.90
CA GLY A 125 -0.22 -6.39 -4.63
C GLY A 125 -0.52 -5.05 -3.96
N GLY A 126 -1.07 -5.04 -2.75
CA GLY A 126 -1.30 -3.82 -1.96
C GLY A 126 -0.08 -2.92 -1.81
N GLY A 127 1.16 -3.48 -1.90
CA GLY A 127 2.38 -2.68 -1.96
C GLY A 127 2.43 -1.81 -3.22
N VAL A 128 1.98 -2.34 -4.37
CA VAL A 128 1.87 -1.59 -5.62
C VAL A 128 0.75 -0.55 -5.53
N ASP A 129 -0.38 -0.88 -4.89
CA ASP A 129 -1.43 0.11 -4.61
C ASP A 129 -0.88 1.28 -3.80
N LEU A 130 -0.12 1.00 -2.73
CA LEU A 130 0.47 2.02 -1.86
C LEU A 130 1.42 2.94 -2.62
N ILE A 131 2.36 2.38 -3.39
CA ILE A 131 3.32 3.21 -4.14
C ILE A 131 2.65 3.99 -5.28
N SER A 132 1.52 3.50 -5.81
CA SER A 132 0.75 4.24 -6.82
C SER A 132 0.11 5.52 -6.25
N ALA A 133 -0.07 5.59 -4.93
CA ALA A 133 -0.59 6.75 -4.22
C ALA A 133 0.49 7.78 -3.86
N CYS A 134 1.78 7.43 -3.97
CA CYS A 134 2.88 8.35 -3.73
C CYS A 134 3.14 9.24 -4.96
N ASP A 135 3.69 10.44 -4.74
CA ASP A 135 4.07 11.37 -5.82
C ASP A 135 5.29 10.87 -6.58
N ILE A 136 6.30 10.40 -5.86
CA ILE A 136 7.58 9.96 -6.41
C ILE A 136 7.88 8.53 -5.96
N ARG A 137 8.43 7.71 -6.84
CA ARG A 137 8.81 6.32 -6.56
C ARG A 137 10.27 6.10 -6.96
N TYR A 138 11.12 5.86 -5.97
CA TYR A 138 12.50 5.42 -6.18
C TYR A 138 12.63 3.95 -5.85
N ALA A 139 13.38 3.22 -6.66
CA ALA A 139 13.60 1.79 -6.49
C ALA A 139 15.09 1.45 -6.47
N GLY A 140 15.48 0.57 -5.57
CA GLY A 140 16.77 -0.09 -5.63
C GLY A 140 16.85 -1.03 -6.84
N ALA A 141 18.05 -1.32 -7.31
CA ALA A 141 18.27 -2.25 -8.44
C ALA A 141 17.78 -3.69 -8.15
N ASP A 142 17.61 -4.04 -6.89
CA ASP A 142 17.08 -5.33 -6.43
C ASP A 142 15.54 -5.37 -6.37
N ALA A 143 14.86 -4.25 -6.63
CA ALA A 143 13.42 -4.14 -6.51
C ALA A 143 12.69 -5.00 -7.57
N LYS A 144 11.59 -5.62 -7.11
CA LYS A 144 10.71 -6.45 -7.95
C LYS A 144 9.25 -6.08 -7.67
N PHE A 145 8.47 -6.00 -8.72
CA PHE A 145 7.08 -5.56 -8.65
C PHE A 145 6.14 -6.60 -9.25
N SER A 146 4.95 -6.72 -8.68
CA SER A 146 3.92 -7.61 -9.23
C SER A 146 2.53 -7.20 -8.78
N ILE A 147 1.59 -7.10 -9.71
CA ILE A 147 0.15 -7.00 -9.44
C ILE A 147 -0.37 -8.44 -9.42
N ARG A 148 -0.35 -9.05 -8.23
CA ARG A 148 -0.56 -10.51 -8.08
C ARG A 148 -1.98 -10.92 -7.71
N GLU A 149 -2.88 -10.02 -7.55
CA GLU A 149 -4.25 -10.24 -7.10
C GLU A 149 -4.97 -11.31 -7.95
N VAL A 150 -4.74 -11.30 -9.27
CA VAL A 150 -5.28 -12.31 -10.18
C VAL A 150 -4.87 -13.74 -9.83
N LYS A 151 -3.67 -13.94 -9.23
CA LYS A 151 -3.17 -15.28 -8.83
C LYS A 151 -3.89 -15.84 -7.60
N VAL A 152 -4.62 -15.01 -6.87
CA VAL A 152 -5.40 -15.40 -5.69
C VAL A 152 -6.89 -15.09 -5.86
N ALA A 153 -7.33 -14.90 -7.11
CA ALA A 153 -8.72 -14.68 -7.52
C ALA A 153 -9.38 -13.45 -6.87
N ILE A 154 -8.61 -12.39 -6.62
CA ILE A 154 -9.10 -11.08 -6.19
C ILE A 154 -8.68 -10.00 -7.19
N VAL A 155 -9.30 -8.83 -7.07
CA VAL A 155 -9.03 -7.66 -7.91
C VAL A 155 -8.12 -6.70 -7.15
N ALA A 156 -7.19 -6.03 -7.85
CA ALA A 156 -6.36 -4.95 -7.29
C ALA A 156 -7.21 -3.68 -7.11
N ASP A 157 -8.04 -3.65 -6.08
CA ASP A 157 -9.09 -2.65 -5.86
C ASP A 157 -8.70 -1.55 -4.85
N MET A 158 -7.47 -1.58 -4.33
CA MET A 158 -6.99 -0.56 -3.38
C MET A 158 -6.40 0.69 -4.06
N GLY A 159 -6.49 0.78 -5.39
CA GLY A 159 -6.15 1.99 -6.13
C GLY A 159 -5.29 1.83 -7.37
N SER A 160 -4.68 0.67 -7.61
CA SER A 160 -3.84 0.41 -8.78
C SER A 160 -4.58 0.69 -10.10
N PHE A 161 -5.80 0.20 -10.26
CA PHE A 161 -6.59 0.43 -11.48
C PHE A 161 -6.97 1.90 -11.70
N ALA A 162 -7.10 2.68 -10.64
CA ALA A 162 -7.43 4.10 -10.74
C ALA A 162 -6.21 4.98 -11.06
N ARG A 163 -5.02 4.63 -10.54
CA ARG A 163 -3.83 5.49 -10.60
C ARG A 163 -2.80 5.05 -11.63
N LEU A 164 -2.55 3.77 -11.77
CA LEU A 164 -1.51 3.26 -12.68
C LEU A 164 -1.71 3.61 -14.15
N PRO A 165 -2.93 3.73 -14.71
CA PRO A 165 -3.10 4.18 -16.10
C PRO A 165 -2.41 5.52 -16.39
N ALA A 166 -2.45 6.46 -15.43
CA ALA A 166 -1.78 7.76 -15.56
C ALA A 166 -0.26 7.68 -15.36
N ILE A 167 0.24 6.64 -14.71
CA ILE A 167 1.67 6.45 -14.37
C ILE A 167 2.37 5.64 -15.47
N ILE A 168 1.83 4.48 -15.84
CA ILE A 168 2.49 3.51 -16.76
C ILE A 168 1.72 3.31 -18.08
N GLY A 169 0.57 3.95 -18.24
CA GLY A 169 -0.34 3.72 -19.35
C GLY A 169 -1.19 2.44 -19.22
N ASP A 170 -2.35 2.46 -19.83
CA ASP A 170 -3.37 1.39 -19.72
C ASP A 170 -2.86 0.03 -20.24
N GLY A 171 -2.05 0.03 -21.32
CA GLY A 171 -1.50 -1.19 -21.89
C GLY A 171 -0.59 -1.96 -20.91
N HIS A 172 0.30 -1.26 -20.22
CA HIS A 172 1.18 -1.88 -19.22
C HIS A 172 0.42 -2.30 -17.97
N LEU A 173 -0.57 -1.51 -17.52
CA LEU A 173 -1.43 -1.93 -16.42
C LEU A 173 -2.15 -3.25 -16.75
N ARG A 174 -2.78 -3.35 -17.92
CA ARG A 174 -3.49 -4.58 -18.34
C ARG A 174 -2.54 -5.77 -18.42
N GLU A 175 -1.37 -5.59 -19.01
CA GLU A 175 -0.35 -6.62 -19.07
C GLU A 175 -0.02 -7.16 -17.66
N LEU A 176 0.30 -6.29 -16.70
CA LEU A 176 0.70 -6.68 -15.36
C LEU A 176 -0.46 -7.27 -14.55
N ALA A 177 -1.63 -6.63 -14.58
CA ALA A 177 -2.77 -7.03 -13.78
C ALA A 177 -3.43 -8.34 -14.28
N LEU A 178 -3.53 -8.55 -15.60
CA LEU A 178 -4.14 -9.75 -16.15
C LEU A 178 -3.22 -10.98 -16.10
N THR A 179 -1.90 -10.78 -16.13
CA THR A 179 -0.95 -11.89 -16.09
C THR A 179 -0.39 -12.16 -14.68
N GLY A 180 -0.43 -11.16 -13.80
CA GLY A 180 0.21 -11.23 -12.48
C GLY A 180 1.70 -11.50 -12.55
N LYS A 181 2.36 -11.16 -13.68
CA LYS A 181 3.79 -11.41 -13.85
C LYS A 181 4.64 -10.49 -12.98
N ASP A 182 5.82 -10.97 -12.68
CA ASP A 182 6.82 -10.19 -11.95
C ASP A 182 7.65 -9.36 -12.95
N ILE A 183 8.01 -8.13 -12.57
CA ILE A 183 8.95 -7.30 -13.29
C ILE A 183 10.06 -6.83 -12.35
N ASP A 184 11.25 -6.64 -12.91
CA ASP A 184 12.41 -6.08 -12.20
C ASP A 184 12.43 -4.54 -12.25
N ALA A 185 13.41 -3.95 -11.58
CA ALA A 185 13.58 -2.50 -11.51
C ALA A 185 13.79 -1.87 -12.89
N ASP A 186 14.54 -2.54 -13.80
CA ASP A 186 14.83 -2.04 -15.15
C ASP A 186 13.52 -1.96 -15.97
N ARG A 187 12.70 -3.01 -15.92
CA ARG A 187 11.39 -2.99 -16.60
C ARG A 187 10.46 -1.96 -15.97
N ALA A 188 10.44 -1.85 -14.65
CA ALA A 188 9.64 -0.87 -13.93
C ALA A 188 10.00 0.57 -14.33
N GLN A 189 11.30 0.86 -14.46
CA GLN A 189 11.79 2.16 -14.93
C GLN A 189 11.38 2.42 -16.38
N LYS A 190 11.55 1.43 -17.28
CA LYS A 190 11.19 1.59 -18.71
C LYS A 190 9.72 1.93 -18.94
N ILE A 191 8.81 1.45 -18.08
CA ILE A 191 7.38 1.72 -18.21
C ILE A 191 6.93 2.93 -17.39
N GLY A 192 7.83 3.58 -16.66
CA GLY A 192 7.54 4.76 -15.85
C GLY A 192 6.92 4.46 -14.49
N LEU A 193 6.97 3.20 -14.01
CA LEU A 193 6.46 2.85 -12.68
C LEU A 193 7.35 3.47 -11.59
N VAL A 194 8.64 3.54 -11.80
CA VAL A 194 9.63 4.14 -10.91
C VAL A 194 10.55 5.07 -11.68
#